data_8da5bc46b4236766fc6ab1cf6b614b67
#
_entry.id   8da5bc46b4236766fc6ab1cf6b614b67
#
_cell.length_a   1.000
_cell.length_b   1.000
_cell.length_c   1.000
_cell.angle_alpha   90.00
_cell.angle_beta   90.00
_cell.angle_gamma   90.00
#
_symmetry.space_group_name_H-M   'P 1'
#
loop_
_entity.id
_entity.type
_entity.pdbx_description
1 polymer ?
#
loop_
_entity_poly.entity_id
_entity_poly.type
_entity_poly.pdbx_seq_one_letter_code
_entity_poly.pdbx_strand_id
1 'polypeptide(L)'
;YDLAGFAVGAAARGDLLDASMPAAGDVLLGLASDGIHANGFSLVRRVIAAGGHDYRAPAPFAPDATLADALLAPTRIYVKALKAARAAGRLHGLAHITGGGLVENPPRCFAADLSARIDLSAWPVPPVFGWLAGAGGIAPLEMLRTFNCGIGMVAAVPPAEEPAVTAALTAAGERVYRIGTLEARTADMAPVIFENMTTSWPI
;
A
#
# COMPACT_ATOMS: atom_id res chain seq x y z
N TYR A 1 -16.67 21.76 -5.92
CA TYR A 1 -15.57 22.53 -5.34
C TYR A 1 -14.29 21.71 -5.30
N ASP A 2 -13.15 22.39 -5.35
CA ASP A 2 -11.83 21.79 -5.24
C ASP A 2 -11.24 22.09 -3.87
N LEU A 3 -10.47 21.13 -3.33
CA LEU A 3 -9.72 21.29 -2.10
C LEU A 3 -8.22 21.22 -2.41
N ALA A 4 -7.48 22.18 -1.89
CA ALA A 4 -6.02 22.17 -1.96
C ALA A 4 -5.43 22.33 -0.56
N GLY A 5 -4.33 21.63 -0.29
CA GLY A 5 -3.59 21.71 0.96
C GLY A 5 -2.14 22.06 0.72
N PHE A 6 -1.57 22.84 1.62
CA PHE A 6 -0.15 23.17 1.63
C PHE A 6 0.42 22.93 3.03
N ALA A 7 1.54 22.27 3.12
CA ALA A 7 2.21 21.98 4.39
C ALA A 7 3.69 22.35 4.32
N VAL A 8 4.22 22.88 5.42
CA VAL A 8 5.64 23.16 5.59
C VAL A 8 6.15 22.36 6.77
N GLY A 9 7.30 21.70 6.59
CA GLY A 9 7.98 20.95 7.63
C GLY A 9 9.48 21.21 7.61
N ALA A 10 10.16 20.82 8.68
CA ALA A 10 11.62 20.87 8.78
C ALA A 10 12.13 19.53 9.30
N ALA A 11 13.26 19.08 8.77
CA ALA A 11 13.97 17.91 9.22
C ALA A 11 15.48 18.18 9.25
N ALA A 12 16.23 17.53 10.14
CA ALA A 12 17.67 17.54 10.06
C ALA A 12 18.13 16.87 8.75
N ARG A 13 19.19 17.39 8.14
CA ARG A 13 19.71 16.88 6.86
C ARG A 13 20.03 15.37 6.93
N GLY A 14 20.61 14.91 8.04
CA GLY A 14 20.91 13.48 8.25
C GLY A 14 19.69 12.59 8.51
N ASP A 15 18.51 13.20 8.67
CA ASP A 15 17.25 12.49 8.90
C ASP A 15 16.42 12.29 7.62
N LEU A 16 16.85 12.85 6.51
CA LEU A 16 16.16 12.67 5.24
C LEU A 16 16.33 11.25 4.73
N LEU A 17 15.24 10.66 4.27
CA LEU A 17 15.26 9.43 3.49
C LEU A 17 15.31 9.82 2.01
N ASP A 18 16.25 9.25 1.28
CA ASP A 18 16.35 9.43 -0.16
C ASP A 18 16.48 8.09 -0.90
N ALA A 19 16.28 8.11 -2.21
CA ALA A 19 16.26 6.89 -3.02
C ALA A 19 17.62 6.17 -3.14
N SER A 20 18.71 6.73 -2.62
CA SER A 20 20.03 6.08 -2.61
C SER A 20 20.26 5.18 -1.39
N MET A 21 19.38 5.26 -0.38
CA MET A 21 19.53 4.47 0.85
C MET A 21 19.09 3.01 0.70
N PRO A 22 17.97 2.70 0.01
CA PRO A 22 17.56 1.32 -0.20
C PRO A 22 18.58 0.54 -1.03
N ALA A 23 18.75 -0.73 -0.68
CA ALA A 23 19.73 -1.62 -1.30
C ALA A 23 19.11 -2.98 -1.66
N ALA A 24 19.75 -3.70 -2.58
CA ALA A 24 19.38 -5.08 -2.87
C ALA A 24 19.52 -5.93 -1.60
N GLY A 25 18.52 -6.74 -1.30
CA GLY A 25 18.39 -7.52 -0.08
C GLY A 25 17.56 -6.86 1.02
N ASP A 26 17.20 -5.58 0.90
CA ASP A 26 16.27 -4.95 1.84
C ASP A 26 14.93 -5.67 1.82
N VAL A 27 14.36 -5.85 3.01
CA VAL A 27 13.03 -6.41 3.21
C VAL A 27 11.98 -5.33 2.99
N LEU A 28 10.91 -5.67 2.30
CA LEU A 28 9.74 -4.82 2.15
C LEU A 28 8.68 -5.20 3.18
N LEU A 29 8.43 -4.31 4.13
CA LEU A 29 7.35 -4.42 5.10
C LEU A 29 6.14 -3.63 4.62
N GLY A 30 4.99 -4.29 4.48
CA GLY A 30 3.71 -3.68 4.16
C GLY A 30 2.91 -3.44 5.44
N LEU A 31 2.43 -2.21 5.64
CA LEU A 31 1.52 -1.86 6.71
C LEU A 31 0.09 -1.86 6.17
N ALA A 32 -0.82 -2.51 6.87
CA ALA A 32 -2.22 -2.63 6.44
C ALA A 32 -2.89 -1.28 6.23
N SER A 33 -3.76 -1.21 5.23
CA SER A 33 -4.72 -0.12 5.07
C SER A 33 -6.03 -0.42 5.82
N ASP A 34 -6.83 0.62 6.06
CA ASP A 34 -8.17 0.49 6.65
C ASP A 34 -9.28 0.43 5.58
N GLY A 35 -8.90 0.25 4.31
CA GLY A 35 -9.77 0.21 3.15
C GLY A 35 -9.13 0.87 1.94
N ILE A 36 -9.96 1.40 1.04
CA ILE A 36 -9.48 2.05 -0.20
C ILE A 36 -8.75 3.37 0.04
N HIS A 37 -8.83 3.91 1.25
CA HIS A 37 -8.32 5.24 1.61
C HIS A 37 -8.95 6.33 0.73
N ALA A 38 -8.14 7.26 0.20
CA ALA A 38 -8.63 8.39 -0.60
C ALA A 38 -8.35 8.23 -2.12
N ASN A 39 -8.04 7.03 -2.60
CA ASN A 39 -7.62 6.80 -3.98
C ASN A 39 -8.59 5.89 -4.74
N GLY A 40 -8.66 6.07 -6.07
CA GLY A 40 -9.47 5.21 -6.95
C GLY A 40 -10.97 5.50 -6.94
N PHE A 41 -11.47 6.54 -6.28
CA PHE A 41 -12.91 6.82 -6.16
C PHE A 41 -13.63 7.08 -7.48
N SER A 42 -12.93 7.54 -8.51
CA SER A 42 -13.54 7.68 -9.85
C SER A 42 -13.94 6.30 -10.40
N LEU A 43 -13.10 5.28 -10.21
CA LEU A 43 -13.40 3.91 -10.60
C LEU A 43 -14.48 3.31 -9.70
N VAL A 44 -14.38 3.49 -8.37
CA VAL A 44 -15.40 3.04 -7.41
C VAL A 44 -16.79 3.56 -7.78
N ARG A 45 -16.93 4.86 -8.03
CA ARG A 45 -18.21 5.47 -8.43
C ARG A 45 -18.74 4.89 -9.74
N ARG A 46 -17.85 4.59 -10.69
CA ARG A 46 -18.23 3.94 -11.96
C ARG A 46 -18.77 2.53 -11.74
N VAL A 47 -18.08 1.72 -10.91
CA VAL A 47 -18.52 0.36 -10.55
C VAL A 47 -19.90 0.40 -9.89
N ILE A 48 -20.10 1.29 -8.91
CA ILE A 48 -21.37 1.45 -8.19
C ILE A 48 -22.50 1.83 -9.15
N ALA A 49 -22.26 2.83 -10.00
CA ALA A 49 -23.26 3.29 -10.96
C ALA A 49 -23.63 2.22 -12.00
N ALA A 50 -22.63 1.51 -12.54
CA ALA A 50 -22.84 0.45 -13.52
C ALA A 50 -23.57 -0.76 -12.92
N GLY A 51 -23.31 -1.11 -11.66
CA GLY A 51 -23.98 -2.18 -10.94
C GLY A 51 -25.32 -1.80 -10.33
N GLY A 52 -25.75 -0.53 -10.41
CA GLY A 52 -26.97 -0.04 -9.79
C GLY A 52 -27.01 -0.15 -8.27
N HIS A 53 -25.83 -0.12 -7.61
CA HIS A 53 -25.74 -0.26 -6.17
C HIS A 53 -26.20 1.01 -5.44
N ASP A 54 -26.97 0.84 -4.36
CA ASP A 54 -27.38 1.94 -3.49
C ASP A 54 -26.35 2.14 -2.38
N TYR A 55 -25.84 3.36 -2.23
CA TYR A 55 -24.91 3.74 -1.16
C TYR A 55 -25.45 3.55 0.26
N ARG A 56 -26.78 3.53 0.42
CA ARG A 56 -27.46 3.35 1.71
C ARG A 56 -27.73 1.89 2.06
N ALA A 57 -27.62 1.00 1.07
CA ALA A 57 -27.77 -0.43 1.28
C ALA A 57 -26.57 -1.00 2.06
N PRO A 58 -26.73 -2.15 2.75
CA PRO A 58 -25.62 -2.87 3.33
C PRO A 58 -24.51 -3.14 2.30
N ALA A 59 -23.26 -2.96 2.70
CA ALA A 59 -22.14 -3.24 1.83
C ALA A 59 -22.01 -4.77 1.60
N PRO A 60 -21.90 -5.26 0.35
CA PRO A 60 -21.76 -6.70 0.08
C PRO A 60 -20.54 -7.36 0.76
N PHE A 61 -19.51 -6.57 1.07
CA PHE A 61 -18.28 -7.00 1.71
C PHE A 61 -18.19 -6.65 3.21
N ALA A 62 -19.17 -5.92 3.75
CA ALA A 62 -19.28 -5.52 5.15
C ALA A 62 -20.77 -5.31 5.52
N PRO A 63 -21.56 -6.39 5.74
CA PRO A 63 -23.02 -6.31 5.89
C PRO A 63 -23.51 -5.44 7.05
N ASP A 64 -22.67 -5.23 8.06
CA ASP A 64 -22.99 -4.42 9.25
C ASP A 64 -22.82 -2.91 9.01
N ALA A 65 -22.36 -2.49 7.82
CA ALA A 65 -22.18 -1.10 7.44
C ALA A 65 -22.90 -0.79 6.13
N THR A 66 -23.29 0.48 5.93
CA THR A 66 -23.74 0.89 4.59
C THR A 66 -22.59 0.89 3.60
N LEU A 67 -22.90 0.75 2.31
CA LEU A 67 -21.88 0.83 1.27
C LEU A 67 -21.11 2.16 1.33
N ALA A 68 -21.77 3.27 1.63
CA ALA A 68 -21.12 4.56 1.81
C ALA A 68 -20.13 4.55 2.98
N ASP A 69 -20.55 4.10 4.16
CA ASP A 69 -19.69 4.10 5.35
C ASP A 69 -18.48 3.17 5.18
N ALA A 70 -18.69 1.99 4.61
CA ALA A 70 -17.62 1.02 4.36
C ALA A 70 -16.58 1.53 3.32
N LEU A 71 -17.02 2.28 2.32
CA LEU A 71 -16.13 2.88 1.31
C LEU A 71 -15.40 4.13 1.81
N LEU A 72 -15.99 4.87 2.78
CA LEU A 72 -15.43 6.11 3.31
C LEU A 72 -14.54 5.90 4.53
N ALA A 73 -14.07 4.68 4.79
CA ALA A 73 -13.07 4.43 5.83
C ALA A 73 -11.88 5.41 5.67
N PRO A 74 -11.53 6.18 6.74
CA PRO A 74 -10.49 7.21 6.63
C PRO A 74 -9.13 6.63 6.25
N THR A 75 -8.32 7.44 5.56
CA THR A 75 -6.91 7.11 5.35
C THR A 75 -6.20 6.94 6.69
N ARG A 76 -5.57 5.78 6.89
CA ARG A 76 -4.82 5.47 8.11
C ARG A 76 -3.62 6.39 8.27
N ILE A 77 -3.40 6.90 9.49
CA ILE A 77 -2.31 7.82 9.81
C ILE A 77 -1.13 7.03 10.39
N TYR A 78 -0.11 6.79 9.59
CA TYR A 78 1.07 5.98 9.94
C TYR A 78 2.16 6.74 10.72
N VAL A 79 2.04 8.06 10.90
CA VAL A 79 3.13 8.93 11.41
C VAL A 79 3.69 8.47 12.75
N LYS A 80 2.83 8.11 13.73
CA LYS A 80 3.29 7.67 15.05
C LYS A 80 4.04 6.35 14.99
N ALA A 81 3.51 5.40 14.22
CA ALA A 81 4.11 4.09 14.04
C ALA A 81 5.47 4.18 13.33
N LEU A 82 5.56 4.98 12.27
CA LEU A 82 6.82 5.20 11.54
C LEU A 82 7.88 5.91 12.39
N LYS A 83 7.49 6.82 13.28
CA LYS A 83 8.43 7.41 14.25
C LYS A 83 8.96 6.37 15.25
N ALA A 84 8.09 5.49 15.75
CA ALA A 84 8.51 4.40 16.64
C ALA A 84 9.43 3.41 15.92
N ALA A 85 9.10 3.03 14.69
CA ALA A 85 9.91 2.16 13.85
C ALA A 85 11.32 2.74 13.62
N ARG A 86 11.39 4.02 13.28
CA ARG A 86 12.67 4.73 13.05
C ARG A 86 13.52 4.84 14.31
N ALA A 87 12.92 4.92 15.49
CA ALA A 87 13.63 4.90 16.77
C ALA A 87 14.13 3.50 17.14
N ALA A 88 13.50 2.45 16.65
CA ALA A 88 13.83 1.06 16.92
C ALA A 88 14.90 0.48 15.97
N GLY A 89 14.95 1.00 14.73
CA GLY A 89 15.88 0.52 13.71
C GLY A 89 15.92 1.42 12.48
N ARG A 90 16.79 1.09 11.56
CA ARG A 90 17.01 1.88 10.35
C ARG A 90 15.91 1.60 9.33
N LEU A 91 15.32 2.67 8.80
CA LEU A 91 14.47 2.62 7.60
C LEU A 91 15.28 3.17 6.43
N HIS A 92 15.31 2.46 5.32
CA HIS A 92 15.97 2.90 4.10
C HIS A 92 15.04 3.66 3.16
N GLY A 93 13.75 3.29 3.11
CA GLY A 93 12.77 3.95 2.25
C GLY A 93 11.34 3.78 2.75
N LEU A 94 10.48 4.71 2.37
CA LEU A 94 9.05 4.70 2.68
C LEU A 94 8.26 5.07 1.43
N ALA A 95 7.21 4.30 1.13
CA ALA A 95 6.26 4.61 0.07
C ALA A 95 4.84 4.57 0.62
N HIS A 96 4.15 5.72 0.64
CA HIS A 96 2.71 5.77 0.91
C HIS A 96 1.96 5.34 -0.35
N ILE A 97 1.13 4.30 -0.24
CA ILE A 97 0.43 3.75 -1.37
C ILE A 97 -0.84 4.55 -1.62
N THR A 98 -0.79 5.36 -2.67
CA THR A 98 -1.83 6.30 -3.11
C THR A 98 -2.17 6.06 -4.59
N GLY A 99 -2.52 7.08 -5.36
CA GLY A 99 -2.72 6.96 -6.81
C GLY A 99 -1.46 6.41 -7.49
N GLY A 100 -1.64 5.40 -8.34
CA GLY A 100 -0.56 4.60 -8.91
C GLY A 100 -0.34 3.26 -8.20
N GLY A 101 -0.91 3.08 -7.00
CA GLY A 101 -0.95 1.82 -6.25
C GLY A 101 0.41 1.21 -5.98
N LEU A 102 0.44 -0.12 -5.85
CA LEU A 102 1.68 -0.89 -5.65
C LEU A 102 2.58 -0.93 -6.90
N VAL A 103 2.06 -0.54 -8.08
CA VAL A 103 2.84 -0.50 -9.33
C VAL A 103 3.79 0.70 -9.36
N GLU A 104 3.30 1.88 -8.94
CA GLU A 104 4.00 3.14 -9.18
C GLU A 104 4.57 3.80 -7.92
N ASN A 105 4.04 3.47 -6.73
CA ASN A 105 4.47 4.16 -5.52
C ASN A 105 5.77 3.58 -4.94
N PRO A 106 5.99 2.26 -4.80
CA PRO A 106 7.23 1.72 -4.27
C PRO A 106 8.48 2.19 -5.02
N PRO A 107 8.50 2.26 -6.38
CA PRO A 107 9.67 2.74 -7.11
C PRO A 107 10.10 4.17 -6.81
N ARG A 108 9.25 4.97 -6.17
CA ARG A 108 9.60 6.36 -5.80
C ARG A 108 10.58 6.44 -4.63
N CYS A 109 10.73 5.36 -3.85
CA CYS A 109 11.57 5.36 -2.67
C CYS A 109 12.91 4.62 -2.83
N PHE A 110 13.23 4.08 -4.01
CA PHE A 110 14.50 3.42 -4.28
C PHE A 110 15.06 3.79 -5.66
N ALA A 111 16.36 3.55 -5.86
CA ALA A 111 17.07 3.90 -7.09
C ALA A 111 16.64 3.02 -8.29
N ALA A 112 16.86 3.52 -9.50
CA ALA A 112 16.39 2.89 -10.74
C ALA A 112 17.07 1.54 -11.07
N ASP A 113 18.17 1.22 -10.41
CA ASP A 113 18.90 -0.04 -10.49
C ASP A 113 18.38 -1.11 -9.53
N LEU A 114 17.28 -0.83 -8.81
CA LEU A 114 16.57 -1.76 -7.96
C LEU A 114 15.19 -2.12 -8.53
N SER A 115 14.70 -3.28 -8.14
CA SER A 115 13.34 -3.77 -8.39
C SER A 115 12.73 -4.30 -7.10
N ALA A 116 11.45 -4.00 -6.88
CA ALA A 116 10.69 -4.57 -5.78
C ALA A 116 10.05 -5.89 -6.22
N ARG A 117 10.37 -6.99 -5.55
CA ARG A 117 9.68 -8.28 -5.71
C ARG A 117 8.66 -8.41 -4.59
N ILE A 118 7.37 -8.42 -4.95
CA ILE A 118 6.25 -8.40 -4.01
C ILE A 118 5.42 -9.68 -4.18
N ASP A 119 5.26 -10.41 -3.10
CA ASP A 119 4.40 -11.60 -3.02
C ASP A 119 2.97 -11.21 -2.63
N LEU A 120 2.03 -11.34 -3.55
CA LEU A 120 0.62 -10.99 -3.35
C LEU A 120 -0.13 -11.97 -2.41
N SER A 121 0.48 -13.08 -2.03
CA SER A 121 -0.06 -14.01 -1.04
C SER A 121 0.35 -13.68 0.41
N ALA A 122 1.26 -12.71 0.60
CA ALA A 122 1.86 -12.39 1.89
C ALA A 122 0.90 -11.69 2.88
N TRP A 123 -0.23 -11.20 2.42
CA TRP A 123 -1.25 -10.56 3.28
C TRP A 123 -2.67 -10.90 2.86
N PRO A 124 -3.62 -10.89 3.79
CA PRO A 124 -5.04 -11.02 3.44
C PRO A 124 -5.53 -9.72 2.78
N VAL A 125 -5.96 -9.83 1.53
CA VAL A 125 -6.55 -8.68 0.82
C VAL A 125 -7.93 -8.37 1.43
N PRO A 126 -8.21 -7.12 1.85
CA PRO A 126 -9.52 -6.75 2.39
C PRO A 126 -10.66 -7.03 1.39
N PRO A 127 -11.82 -7.53 1.85
CA PRO A 127 -12.92 -7.98 0.99
C PRO A 127 -13.45 -6.92 0.02
N VAL A 128 -13.31 -5.63 0.35
CA VAL A 128 -13.70 -4.50 -0.52
C VAL A 128 -13.01 -4.59 -1.89
N PHE A 129 -11.75 -5.02 -1.96
CA PHE A 129 -11.00 -5.08 -3.21
C PHE A 129 -11.45 -6.25 -4.08
N GLY A 130 -11.75 -7.41 -3.48
CA GLY A 130 -12.36 -8.54 -4.17
C GLY A 130 -13.74 -8.19 -4.75
N TRP A 131 -14.56 -7.50 -3.96
CA TRP A 131 -15.86 -7.02 -4.43
C TRP A 131 -15.72 -6.03 -5.60
N LEU A 132 -14.82 -5.04 -5.50
CA LEU A 132 -14.58 -4.08 -6.58
C LEU A 132 -14.09 -4.76 -7.86
N ALA A 133 -13.16 -5.72 -7.73
CA ALA A 133 -12.65 -6.48 -8.86
C ALA A 133 -13.75 -7.26 -9.56
N GLY A 134 -14.57 -8.01 -8.80
CA GLY A 134 -15.67 -8.81 -9.34
C GLY A 134 -16.78 -7.94 -9.93
N ALA A 135 -17.29 -6.95 -9.19
CA ALA A 135 -18.38 -6.09 -9.62
C ALA A 135 -17.99 -5.18 -10.80
N GLY A 136 -16.71 -4.78 -10.87
CA GLY A 136 -16.20 -3.93 -11.94
C GLY A 136 -15.56 -4.66 -13.11
N GLY A 137 -15.37 -5.99 -13.04
CA GLY A 137 -14.61 -6.74 -14.02
C GLY A 137 -13.17 -6.22 -14.17
N ILE A 138 -12.54 -5.79 -13.05
CA ILE A 138 -11.26 -5.09 -13.07
C ILE A 138 -10.13 -6.13 -13.05
N ALA A 139 -9.21 -6.05 -14.02
CA ALA A 139 -8.07 -6.95 -14.10
C ALA A 139 -7.11 -6.76 -12.90
N PRO A 140 -6.41 -7.83 -12.42
CA PRO A 140 -5.52 -7.76 -11.25
C PRO A 140 -4.49 -6.65 -11.31
N LEU A 141 -3.82 -6.45 -12.44
CA LEU A 141 -2.81 -5.40 -12.60
C LEU A 141 -3.42 -3.99 -12.48
N GLU A 142 -4.67 -3.80 -12.94
CA GLU A 142 -5.36 -2.52 -12.81
C GLU A 142 -5.81 -2.28 -11.36
N MET A 143 -6.18 -3.33 -10.62
CA MET A 143 -6.41 -3.26 -9.18
C MET A 143 -5.16 -2.77 -8.45
N LEU A 144 -3.99 -3.36 -8.76
CA LEU A 144 -2.69 -2.99 -8.17
C LEU A 144 -2.23 -1.59 -8.56
N ARG A 145 -2.65 -1.06 -9.72
CA ARG A 145 -2.33 0.30 -10.18
C ARG A 145 -3.26 1.35 -9.57
N THR A 146 -4.53 1.01 -9.37
CA THR A 146 -5.54 1.98 -8.93
C THR A 146 -5.66 2.06 -7.42
N PHE A 147 -5.51 0.91 -6.73
CA PHE A 147 -5.78 0.77 -5.30
C PHE A 147 -4.55 0.32 -4.51
N ASN A 148 -4.62 0.52 -3.19
CA ASN A 148 -3.62 0.03 -2.25
C ASN A 148 -3.73 -1.49 -1.98
N CYS A 149 -4.83 -2.13 -2.36
CA CYS A 149 -5.12 -3.56 -2.20
C CYS A 149 -4.83 -4.13 -0.81
N GLY A 150 -4.98 -3.31 0.24
CA GLY A 150 -4.77 -3.70 1.63
C GLY A 150 -3.43 -3.28 2.24
N ILE A 151 -2.51 -2.73 1.45
CA ILE A 151 -1.22 -2.20 1.91
C ILE A 151 -1.20 -0.68 1.70
N GLY A 152 -1.32 0.09 2.78
CA GLY A 152 -1.35 1.55 2.69
C GLY A 152 0.03 2.21 2.80
N MET A 153 1.03 1.51 3.36
CA MET A 153 2.42 2.00 3.47
C MET A 153 3.38 0.84 3.24
N VAL A 154 4.46 1.07 2.51
CA VAL A 154 5.58 0.15 2.36
C VAL A 154 6.83 0.77 2.97
N ALA A 155 7.58 -0.01 3.76
CA ALA A 155 8.87 0.36 4.30
C ALA A 155 9.95 -0.60 3.80
N ALA A 156 11.04 -0.06 3.23
CA ALA A 156 12.25 -0.80 2.92
C ALA A 156 13.18 -0.78 4.14
N VAL A 157 13.59 -1.96 4.61
CA VAL A 157 14.30 -2.14 5.87
C VAL A 157 15.48 -3.11 5.67
N PRO A 158 16.69 -2.81 6.18
CA PRO A 158 17.78 -3.78 6.20
C PRO A 158 17.35 -5.08 6.89
N PRO A 159 17.73 -6.27 6.40
CA PRO A 159 17.33 -7.54 7.00
C PRO A 159 17.66 -7.66 8.50
N ALA A 160 18.78 -7.10 8.93
CA ALA A 160 19.19 -7.11 10.34
C ALA A 160 18.30 -6.27 11.25
N GLU A 161 17.62 -5.26 10.71
CA GLU A 161 16.73 -4.33 11.45
C GLU A 161 15.27 -4.79 11.41
N GLU A 162 14.91 -5.70 10.50
CA GLU A 162 13.52 -6.16 10.30
C GLU A 162 12.81 -6.57 11.59
N PRO A 163 13.41 -7.39 12.49
CA PRO A 163 12.72 -7.83 13.70
C PRO A 163 12.38 -6.68 14.65
N ALA A 164 13.33 -5.76 14.85
CA ALA A 164 13.13 -4.61 15.74
C ALA A 164 12.10 -3.62 15.18
N VAL A 165 12.18 -3.32 13.89
CA VAL A 165 11.24 -2.43 13.19
C VAL A 165 9.84 -3.03 13.20
N THR A 166 9.69 -4.31 12.87
CA THR A 166 8.39 -5.01 12.89
C THR A 166 7.76 -4.99 14.29
N ALA A 167 8.56 -5.26 15.33
CA ALA A 167 8.08 -5.22 16.71
C ALA A 167 7.60 -3.82 17.11
N ALA A 168 8.34 -2.76 16.74
CA ALA A 168 7.97 -1.39 17.05
C ALA A 168 6.70 -0.95 16.32
N LEU A 169 6.54 -1.30 15.04
CA LEU A 169 5.33 -1.04 14.26
C LEU A 169 4.12 -1.75 14.86
N THR A 170 4.27 -3.03 15.22
CA THR A 170 3.21 -3.83 15.84
C THR A 170 2.80 -3.28 17.21
N ALA A 171 3.77 -2.90 18.05
CA ALA A 171 3.52 -2.26 19.34
C ALA A 171 2.81 -0.90 19.20
N ALA A 172 3.03 -0.20 18.08
CA ALA A 172 2.32 1.03 17.75
C ALA A 172 0.90 0.81 17.17
N GLY A 173 0.45 -0.45 17.06
CA GLY A 173 -0.90 -0.82 16.61
C GLY A 173 -1.02 -1.09 15.11
N GLU A 174 0.09 -1.24 14.39
CA GLU A 174 0.04 -1.59 12.97
C GLU A 174 -0.03 -3.11 12.76
N ARG A 175 -0.77 -3.53 11.73
CA ARG A 175 -0.66 -4.87 11.16
C ARG A 175 0.42 -4.84 10.09
N VAL A 176 1.49 -5.59 10.30
CA VAL A 176 2.68 -5.58 9.47
C VAL A 176 2.85 -6.92 8.79
N TYR A 177 3.17 -6.89 7.51
CA TYR A 177 3.42 -8.07 6.69
C TYR A 177 4.77 -7.94 6.01
N ARG A 178 5.55 -9.01 5.98
CA ARG A 178 6.72 -9.07 5.10
C ARG A 178 6.22 -9.41 3.70
N ILE A 179 6.13 -8.40 2.84
CA ILE A 179 5.51 -8.52 1.53
C ILE A 179 6.50 -8.81 0.39
N GLY A 180 7.80 -8.73 0.66
CA GLY A 180 8.79 -8.96 -0.39
C GLY A 180 10.19 -8.45 -0.05
N THR A 181 10.99 -8.23 -1.09
CA THR A 181 12.38 -7.74 -0.99
C THR A 181 12.73 -6.83 -2.16
N LEU A 182 13.75 -6.01 -1.97
CA LEU A 182 14.44 -5.33 -3.09
C LEU A 182 15.53 -6.23 -3.66
N GLU A 183 15.68 -6.21 -4.96
CA GLU A 183 16.73 -6.92 -5.69
C GLU A 183 17.42 -6.02 -6.73
N ALA A 184 18.64 -6.37 -7.13
CA ALA A 184 19.31 -5.67 -8.21
C ALA A 184 18.52 -5.84 -9.51
N ARG A 185 18.21 -4.73 -10.18
CA ARG A 185 17.40 -4.71 -11.39
C ARG A 185 18.27 -4.87 -12.63
N THR A 186 17.92 -5.81 -13.50
CA THR A 186 18.47 -5.91 -14.85
C THR A 186 17.61 -5.13 -15.85
N ALA A 187 18.12 -4.89 -17.04
CA ALA A 187 17.47 -4.03 -18.05
C ALA A 187 16.08 -4.54 -18.52
N ASP A 188 15.84 -5.84 -18.43
CA ASP A 188 14.60 -6.53 -18.79
C ASP A 188 13.58 -6.63 -17.65
N MET A 189 13.97 -6.28 -16.42
CA MET A 189 13.09 -6.34 -15.25
C MET A 189 12.22 -5.09 -15.14
N ALA A 190 10.95 -5.28 -14.72
CA ALA A 190 10.09 -4.19 -14.30
C ALA A 190 10.53 -3.61 -12.95
N PRO A 191 10.21 -2.33 -12.63
CA PRO A 191 10.50 -1.74 -11.32
C PRO A 191 9.80 -2.45 -10.15
N VAL A 192 8.66 -3.10 -10.42
CA VAL A 192 7.95 -3.95 -9.47
C VAL A 192 7.57 -5.24 -10.16
N ILE A 193 7.85 -6.35 -9.50
CA ILE A 193 7.51 -7.72 -9.94
C ILE A 193 6.56 -8.30 -8.93
N PHE A 194 5.41 -8.76 -9.39
CA PHE A 194 4.40 -9.39 -8.53
C PHE A 194 4.46 -10.91 -8.66
N GLU A 195 4.64 -11.58 -7.53
CA GLU A 195 4.53 -13.04 -7.42
C GLU A 195 3.11 -13.43 -6.97
N ASN A 196 2.72 -14.66 -7.28
CA ASN A 196 1.40 -15.23 -6.93
C ASN A 196 0.19 -14.43 -7.44
N MET A 197 0.37 -13.66 -8.52
CA MET A 197 -0.73 -12.98 -9.19
C MET A 197 -1.50 -13.98 -10.07
N THR A 198 -2.67 -14.41 -9.61
CA THR A 198 -3.59 -15.23 -10.39
C THR A 198 -4.55 -14.37 -11.21
N THR A 199 -5.24 -14.98 -12.19
CA THR A 199 -6.25 -14.28 -12.99
C THR A 199 -7.49 -13.87 -12.17
N SER A 200 -7.72 -14.50 -11.01
CA SER A 200 -8.80 -14.19 -10.08
C SER A 200 -8.37 -13.32 -8.89
N TRP A 201 -7.09 -12.98 -8.79
CA TRP A 201 -6.65 -12.08 -7.72
C TRP A 201 -7.31 -10.68 -7.86
N PRO A 202 -7.80 -10.02 -6.83
CA PRO A 202 -7.67 -10.30 -5.39
C PRO A 202 -8.87 -11.06 -4.76
N ILE A 203 -9.51 -11.94 -5.48
CA ILE A 203 -10.68 -12.74 -5.06
C ILE A 203 -10.21 -14.07 -4.45
#